data_f0b74ee65b50e7282f1703a958ac8249
#
_entry.id   f0b74ee65b50e7282f1703a958ac8249
#
_cell.length_a   1.000
_cell.length_b   1.000
_cell.length_c   1.000
_cell.angle_alpha   90.00
_cell.angle_beta   90.00
_cell.angle_gamma   90.00
#
_symmetry.space_group_name_H-M   'P 1'
#
loop_
_entity.id
_entity.type
_entity.pdbx_description
1 polymer ?
#
loop_
_entity_poly.entity_id
_entity_poly.type
_entity_poly.pdbx_seq_one_letter_code
_entity_poly.pdbx_strand_id
1 'polypeptide(L)'
;TPKPMAATAAAAPKNESKYAATARQIIADVGGSQNVNSLIHCITRLRFYLKDEQLPDDDTVRNIPGVIDVAHGNGQYQVVIGQAVTDVYDEAIKQLGPGYANAEGTAQAIQETQQEVQDTSAMGRIKHGLQALIGTITGSMIPIIGLLAASGMLKGILLGLTKWGGLSTTNPTYEIINAMGDATFYFLPILVGFTAAQKLGSDPVIVGIIGAFLIYPSIAQIATAGKVSGTLLGMSINANFFGLPVHIANYTYSIFPMIFAAWMAAKLEPWIKSWMPLVLRMIFSPLVEIFLVGMTVVLVVGPLLTVASGALTSGIQALLNLTPMISGAIIAGLYQVLVIFGLHWAVIPIIAAQLSSAHPESILNGIVSISMIAQGAGALAVWVKTKHNPALK
;
A
#
# COMPACT_ATOMS: atom_id res chain seq x y z
N THR A 1 31.41 53.20 2.89
CA THR A 1 30.87 51.89 2.50
C THR A 1 31.34 50.80 3.45
N PRO A 2 30.50 50.24 4.31
CA PRO A 2 30.90 49.12 5.13
C PRO A 2 30.77 47.81 4.35
N LYS A 3 31.78 46.99 4.50
CA LYS A 3 31.93 45.64 3.97
C LYS A 3 30.94 44.70 4.70
N PRO A 4 30.26 43.75 4.03
CA PRO A 4 29.39 42.78 4.73
C PRO A 4 30.24 41.83 5.57
N MET A 5 29.89 41.72 6.85
CA MET A 5 30.46 40.72 7.77
C MET A 5 30.03 39.33 7.34
N ALA A 6 31.02 38.48 7.10
CA ALA A 6 30.83 37.06 6.90
C ALA A 6 30.21 36.45 8.17
N ALA A 7 29.07 35.80 8.03
CA ALA A 7 28.45 35.02 9.09
C ALA A 7 29.36 33.85 9.44
N THR A 8 29.82 33.81 10.65
CA THR A 8 30.61 32.75 11.29
C THR A 8 29.78 31.47 11.28
N ALA A 9 30.23 30.45 10.54
CA ALA A 9 29.69 29.10 10.62
C ALA A 9 29.85 28.60 12.07
N ALA A 10 28.75 28.44 12.77
CA ALA A 10 28.73 27.80 14.08
C ALA A 10 29.10 26.32 13.92
N ALA A 11 30.08 25.86 14.71
CA ALA A 11 30.53 24.49 14.73
C ALA A 11 29.37 23.54 15.09
N ALA A 12 29.20 22.48 14.31
CA ALA A 12 28.16 21.48 14.49
C ALA A 12 28.32 20.73 15.83
N PRO A 13 27.23 20.50 16.58
CA PRO A 13 27.26 19.66 17.77
C PRO A 13 27.55 18.19 17.41
N LYS A 14 28.34 17.52 18.21
CA LYS A 14 28.91 16.17 17.98
C LYS A 14 27.91 15.00 17.99
N ASN A 15 26.59 15.24 17.88
CA ASN A 15 25.56 14.19 17.89
C ASN A 15 24.37 14.54 16.96
N GLU A 16 24.65 15.09 15.79
CA GLU A 16 23.59 15.33 14.79
C GLU A 16 23.28 14.06 13.99
N SER A 17 21.99 13.86 13.68
CA SER A 17 21.56 12.80 12.80
C SER A 17 22.16 12.99 11.40
N LYS A 18 22.39 11.89 10.70
CA LYS A 18 22.89 11.85 9.32
C LYS A 18 22.15 12.82 8.37
N TYR A 19 20.87 13.07 8.66
CA TYR A 19 19.97 13.86 7.81
C TYR A 19 19.83 15.32 8.26
N ALA A 20 20.33 15.68 9.43
CA ALA A 20 20.23 17.04 9.96
C ALA A 20 20.93 18.09 9.09
N ALA A 21 22.08 17.72 8.51
CA ALA A 21 22.80 18.59 7.58
C ALA A 21 22.03 18.81 6.27
N THR A 22 21.47 17.76 5.69
CA THR A 22 20.62 17.83 4.49
C THR A 22 19.39 18.69 4.73
N ALA A 23 18.68 18.48 5.83
CA ALA A 23 17.51 19.29 6.20
C ALA A 23 17.84 20.77 6.36
N ARG A 24 18.98 21.07 7.03
CA ARG A 24 19.44 22.46 7.23
C ARG A 24 19.75 23.16 5.92
N GLN A 25 20.42 22.46 5.01
CA GLN A 25 20.80 23.02 3.72
C GLN A 25 19.57 23.25 2.84
N ILE A 26 18.62 22.30 2.81
CA ILE A 26 17.34 22.48 2.09
C ILE A 26 16.60 23.70 2.62
N ILE A 27 16.45 23.84 3.96
CA ILE A 27 15.77 24.98 4.57
C ILE A 27 16.47 26.31 4.21
N ALA A 28 17.80 26.35 4.20
CA ALA A 28 18.55 27.54 3.83
C ALA A 28 18.32 27.92 2.36
N ASP A 29 18.39 26.94 1.47
CA ASP A 29 18.34 27.16 0.01
C ASP A 29 16.93 27.40 -0.51
N VAL A 30 15.86 27.02 0.24
CA VAL A 30 14.48 27.43 -0.06
C VAL A 30 14.14 28.83 0.46
N GLY A 31 15.12 29.58 0.97
CA GLY A 31 14.96 30.97 1.44
C GLY A 31 14.81 31.10 2.95
N GLY A 32 15.19 30.07 3.71
CA GLY A 32 15.14 30.07 5.18
C GLY A 32 13.73 29.90 5.75
N SER A 33 13.65 29.82 7.07
CA SER A 33 12.36 29.65 7.78
C SER A 33 11.37 30.79 7.50
N GLN A 34 11.85 31.98 7.19
CA GLN A 34 11.03 33.14 6.87
C GLN A 34 10.27 32.99 5.55
N ASN A 35 10.76 32.21 4.59
CA ASN A 35 10.11 31.93 3.32
C ASN A 35 9.17 30.70 3.38
N VAL A 36 9.28 29.89 4.42
CA VAL A 36 8.45 28.68 4.58
C VAL A 36 7.15 29.05 5.31
N ASN A 37 5.99 28.77 4.70
CA ASN A 37 4.69 28.83 5.36
C ASN A 37 4.39 27.51 6.09
N SER A 38 4.58 26.39 5.41
CA SER A 38 4.40 25.07 5.98
C SER A 38 5.24 24.03 5.22
N LEU A 39 5.52 22.92 5.87
CA LEU A 39 6.23 21.79 5.33
C LEU A 39 5.44 20.53 5.60
N ILE A 40 5.16 19.78 4.55
CA ILE A 40 4.60 18.44 4.61
C ILE A 40 5.49 17.50 3.80
N HIS A 41 5.29 16.19 3.93
CA HIS A 41 5.97 15.22 3.09
C HIS A 41 5.00 14.17 2.54
N CYS A 42 5.32 13.63 1.39
CA CYS A 42 4.76 12.36 0.93
C CYS A 42 5.84 11.28 1.05
N ILE A 43 5.64 10.17 0.37
CA ILE A 43 6.51 8.98 0.47
C ILE A 43 7.95 9.22 0.02
N THR A 44 8.17 10.18 -0.90
CA THR A 44 9.47 10.42 -1.51
C THR A 44 9.86 11.89 -1.60
N ARG A 45 8.97 12.83 -1.21
CA ARG A 45 9.18 14.27 -1.42
C ARG A 45 8.84 15.06 -0.18
N LEU A 46 9.69 16.03 0.16
CA LEU A 46 9.33 17.17 0.97
C LEU A 46 8.54 18.14 0.11
N ARG A 47 7.49 18.73 0.65
CA ARG A 47 6.63 19.69 -0.03
C ARG A 47 6.57 20.94 0.81
N PHE A 48 7.24 21.97 0.34
CA PHE A 48 7.25 23.28 0.94
C PHE A 48 6.14 24.14 0.33
N TYR A 49 5.36 24.79 1.18
CA TYR A 49 4.54 25.92 0.80
C TYR A 49 5.36 27.17 1.12
N LEU A 50 5.85 27.81 0.08
CA LEU A 50 6.72 28.99 0.20
C LEU A 50 5.89 30.26 0.06
N LYS A 51 6.37 31.36 0.64
CA LYS A 51 5.80 32.70 0.42
C LYS A 51 6.21 33.24 -0.94
N ASP A 52 7.43 32.97 -1.33
CA ASP A 52 7.99 33.31 -2.65
C ASP A 52 8.62 32.03 -3.23
N GLU A 53 7.94 31.49 -4.26
CA GLU A 53 8.37 30.28 -4.97
C GLU A 53 9.51 30.55 -5.97
N GLN A 54 9.81 31.82 -6.28
CA GLN A 54 10.88 32.20 -7.19
C GLN A 54 12.23 32.39 -6.50
N LEU A 55 12.24 32.39 -5.17
CA LEU A 55 13.45 32.62 -4.40
C LEU A 55 14.44 31.44 -4.44
N PRO A 56 13.99 30.17 -4.39
CA PRO A 56 14.89 29.02 -4.48
C PRO A 56 15.48 28.86 -5.87
N ASP A 57 16.77 28.53 -5.93
CA ASP A 57 17.45 28.10 -7.14
C ASP A 57 17.43 26.56 -7.24
N ASP A 58 16.69 26.03 -8.21
CA ASP A 58 16.48 24.59 -8.39
C ASP A 58 17.79 23.81 -8.54
N ASP A 59 18.78 24.37 -9.23
CA ASP A 59 20.04 23.70 -9.44
C ASP A 59 20.86 23.64 -8.14
N THR A 60 20.79 24.67 -7.32
CA THR A 60 21.42 24.69 -5.99
C THR A 60 20.78 23.64 -5.09
N VAL A 61 19.44 23.58 -5.02
CA VAL A 61 18.72 22.60 -4.18
C VAL A 61 18.92 21.18 -4.69
N ARG A 62 18.97 20.96 -6.01
CA ARG A 62 19.21 19.65 -6.62
C ARG A 62 20.59 19.09 -6.30
N ASN A 63 21.58 19.95 -6.10
CA ASN A 63 22.95 19.55 -5.78
C ASN A 63 23.17 19.25 -4.28
N ILE A 64 22.18 19.42 -3.41
CA ILE A 64 22.29 19.08 -1.98
C ILE A 64 22.44 17.57 -1.82
N PRO A 65 23.44 17.08 -1.04
CA PRO A 65 23.58 15.66 -0.76
C PRO A 65 22.31 15.06 -0.15
N GLY A 66 21.72 14.06 -0.81
CA GLY A 66 20.47 13.41 -0.39
C GLY A 66 19.22 13.92 -1.11
N VAL A 67 19.32 14.98 -1.91
CA VAL A 67 18.26 15.42 -2.83
C VAL A 67 18.43 14.68 -4.15
N ILE A 68 17.31 14.16 -4.67
CA ILE A 68 17.24 13.41 -5.94
C ILE A 68 16.88 14.34 -7.10
N ASP A 69 15.89 15.19 -6.87
CA ASP A 69 15.38 16.12 -7.88
C ASP A 69 14.54 17.21 -7.21
N VAL A 70 14.18 18.23 -7.97
CA VAL A 70 13.27 19.30 -7.59
C VAL A 70 12.12 19.33 -8.59
N ALA A 71 10.91 19.53 -8.12
CA ALA A 71 9.72 19.65 -8.94
C ALA A 71 8.81 20.75 -8.42
N HIS A 72 8.09 21.39 -9.33
CA HIS A 72 7.06 22.40 -9.02
C HIS A 72 5.69 21.85 -9.35
N GLY A 73 4.71 22.09 -8.52
CA GLY A 73 3.33 21.69 -8.81
C GLY A 73 2.37 22.08 -7.69
N ASN A 74 1.20 22.53 -8.06
CA ASN A 74 0.10 22.85 -7.15
C ASN A 74 0.47 23.88 -6.06
N GLY A 75 1.24 24.93 -6.42
CA GLY A 75 1.69 25.94 -5.44
C GLY A 75 2.66 25.36 -4.40
N GLN A 76 3.38 24.30 -4.74
CA GLN A 76 4.34 23.63 -3.87
C GLN A 76 5.71 23.56 -4.53
N TYR A 77 6.72 23.92 -3.77
CA TYR A 77 8.10 23.60 -4.07
C TYR A 77 8.41 22.19 -3.51
N GLN A 78 8.69 21.25 -4.39
CA GLN A 78 8.82 19.83 -4.04
C GLN A 78 10.26 19.38 -4.17
N VAL A 79 10.86 18.95 -3.05
CA VAL A 79 12.22 18.39 -3.01
C VAL A 79 12.13 16.86 -2.91
N VAL A 80 12.59 16.16 -3.94
CA VAL A 80 12.54 14.70 -4.02
C VAL A 80 13.71 14.12 -3.23
N ILE A 81 13.41 13.38 -2.16
CA ILE A 81 14.41 12.77 -1.25
C ILE A 81 14.46 11.24 -1.42
N GLY A 82 13.36 10.63 -1.82
CA GLY A 82 13.23 9.17 -1.85
C GLY A 82 12.86 8.59 -0.48
N GLN A 83 13.36 7.39 -0.16
CA GLN A 83 12.94 6.63 1.04
C GLN A 83 13.31 7.31 2.36
N ALA A 84 14.33 8.16 2.39
CA ALA A 84 14.77 8.88 3.57
C ALA A 84 13.92 10.14 3.89
N VAL A 85 12.84 10.36 3.16
CA VAL A 85 12.05 11.59 3.26
C VAL A 85 11.50 11.85 4.67
N THR A 86 11.05 10.81 5.37
CA THR A 86 10.53 10.93 6.74
C THR A 86 11.62 11.39 7.70
N ASP A 87 12.80 10.80 7.61
CA ASP A 87 13.92 11.17 8.49
C ASP A 87 14.37 12.63 8.23
N VAL A 88 14.43 13.03 6.95
CA VAL A 88 14.78 14.42 6.58
C VAL A 88 13.69 15.39 7.00
N TYR A 89 12.41 15.01 6.89
CA TYR A 89 11.26 15.79 7.34
C TYR A 89 11.29 16.03 8.85
N ASP A 90 11.52 14.96 9.63
CA ASP A 90 11.60 15.06 11.09
C ASP A 90 12.71 16.00 11.53
N GLU A 91 13.87 15.93 10.88
CA GLU A 91 14.98 16.86 11.13
C GLU A 91 14.66 18.29 10.67
N ALA A 92 13.95 18.45 9.56
CA ALA A 92 13.51 19.76 9.09
C ALA A 92 12.50 20.40 10.06
N ILE A 93 11.52 19.63 10.57
CA ILE A 93 10.55 20.12 11.55
C ILE A 93 11.21 20.44 12.89
N LYS A 94 12.21 19.67 13.34
CA LYS A 94 13.01 20.03 14.53
C LYS A 94 13.70 21.38 14.38
N GLN A 95 14.17 21.72 13.19
CA GLN A 95 14.87 22.97 12.90
C GLN A 95 13.91 24.15 12.66
N LEU A 96 12.81 23.94 11.96
CA LEU A 96 11.79 24.95 11.67
C LEU A 96 10.89 25.22 12.90
N GLY A 97 10.59 24.18 13.68
CA GLY A 97 9.65 24.20 14.79
C GLY A 97 8.33 23.50 14.44
N PRO A 98 7.60 23.01 15.47
CA PRO A 98 6.36 22.21 15.27
C PRO A 98 5.23 22.99 14.59
N GLY A 99 5.25 24.31 14.61
CA GLY A 99 4.25 25.14 13.94
C GLY A 99 4.28 25.08 12.42
N TYR A 100 5.35 24.58 11.82
CA TYR A 100 5.48 24.40 10.38
C TYR A 100 4.97 23.02 9.89
N ALA A 101 4.76 22.08 10.80
CA ALA A 101 4.14 20.79 10.53
C ALA A 101 2.62 20.95 10.52
N ASN A 102 2.03 21.57 9.50
CA ASN A 102 0.62 21.92 9.52
C ASN A 102 -0.25 20.79 8.97
N ALA A 103 -1.09 20.18 9.84
CA ALA A 103 -2.10 19.22 9.44
C ALA A 103 -3.18 19.83 8.52
N GLU A 104 -3.40 21.15 8.60
CA GLU A 104 -4.32 21.89 7.71
C GLU A 104 -3.77 21.97 6.27
N GLY A 105 -2.47 22.10 6.08
CA GLY A 105 -1.85 22.05 4.75
C GLY A 105 -2.02 20.69 4.06
N THR A 106 -2.11 19.61 4.82
CA THR A 106 -2.41 18.26 4.29
C THR A 106 -3.87 18.18 3.82
N ALA A 107 -4.80 18.78 4.54
CA ALA A 107 -6.22 18.84 4.17
C ALA A 107 -6.44 19.75 2.96
N GLN A 108 -5.74 20.89 2.87
CA GLN A 108 -5.78 21.79 1.72
C GLN A 108 -5.13 21.20 0.49
N ALA A 109 -3.99 20.52 0.61
CA ALA A 109 -3.35 19.81 -0.52
C ALA A 109 -4.23 18.68 -1.08
N ILE A 110 -5.01 18.02 -0.21
CA ILE A 110 -6.02 17.03 -0.64
C ILE A 110 -7.18 17.73 -1.33
N GLN A 111 -7.62 18.90 -0.85
CA GLN A 111 -8.72 19.69 -1.45
C GLN A 111 -8.31 20.33 -2.76
N GLU A 112 -7.10 20.86 -2.89
CA GLU A 112 -6.59 21.44 -4.13
C GLU A 112 -6.40 20.40 -5.23
N THR A 113 -5.92 19.20 -4.87
CA THR A 113 -5.87 18.06 -5.80
C THR A 113 -7.29 17.62 -6.22
N GLN A 114 -8.30 17.88 -5.41
CA GLN A 114 -9.71 17.63 -5.72
C GLN A 114 -10.35 18.74 -6.56
N GLN A 115 -9.86 19.97 -6.51
CA GLN A 115 -10.39 21.09 -7.28
C GLN A 115 -9.86 21.21 -8.71
N GLU A 116 -8.69 20.65 -9.02
CA GLU A 116 -8.12 20.70 -10.37
C GLU A 116 -8.80 19.78 -11.40
N VAL A 117 -9.76 18.94 -11.00
CA VAL A 117 -10.48 18.08 -11.95
C VAL A 117 -12.00 18.25 -11.77
N GLN A 118 -12.52 19.40 -12.03
CA GLN A 118 -13.93 19.56 -12.43
C GLN A 118 -14.12 19.20 -13.90
N ASP A 119 -13.64 18.03 -14.30
CA ASP A 119 -14.18 17.39 -15.49
C ASP A 119 -15.47 16.68 -15.06
N THR A 120 -16.60 17.38 -15.21
CA THR A 120 -17.93 16.90 -14.82
C THR A 120 -18.45 15.78 -15.72
N SER A 121 -17.63 15.32 -16.67
CA SER A 121 -17.96 14.18 -17.52
C SER A 121 -18.01 12.87 -16.70
N ALA A 122 -18.87 11.92 -17.12
CA ALA A 122 -18.94 10.62 -16.49
C ALA A 122 -17.57 9.89 -16.51
N MET A 123 -16.78 10.10 -17.56
CA MET A 123 -15.43 9.58 -17.71
C MET A 123 -14.45 10.23 -16.73
N GLY A 124 -14.54 11.55 -16.49
CA GLY A 124 -13.73 12.27 -15.51
C GLY A 124 -13.97 11.73 -14.09
N ARG A 125 -15.23 11.49 -13.71
CA ARG A 125 -15.59 10.90 -12.40
C ARG A 125 -15.04 9.49 -12.21
N ILE A 126 -15.09 8.65 -13.26
CA ILE A 126 -14.52 7.29 -13.22
C ILE A 126 -13.01 7.36 -13.07
N LYS A 127 -12.33 8.20 -13.87
CA LYS A 127 -10.87 8.38 -13.78
C LYS A 127 -10.43 8.86 -12.40
N HIS A 128 -11.14 9.85 -11.83
CA HIS A 128 -10.87 10.36 -10.48
C HIS A 128 -11.10 9.28 -9.40
N GLY A 129 -12.21 8.53 -9.49
CA GLY A 129 -12.48 7.42 -8.57
C GLY A 129 -11.40 6.33 -8.62
N LEU A 130 -10.93 5.99 -9.83
CA LEU A 130 -9.85 5.03 -10.01
C LEU A 130 -8.51 5.54 -9.46
N GLN A 131 -8.17 6.81 -9.68
CA GLN A 131 -6.98 7.43 -9.12
C GLN A 131 -7.01 7.49 -7.59
N ALA A 132 -8.16 7.83 -7.00
CA ALA A 132 -8.35 7.82 -5.55
C ALA A 132 -8.21 6.41 -4.97
N LEU A 133 -8.77 5.40 -5.64
CA LEU A 133 -8.63 4.00 -5.26
C LEU A 133 -7.17 3.54 -5.31
N ILE A 134 -6.47 3.81 -6.42
CA ILE A 134 -5.04 3.48 -6.56
C ILE A 134 -4.20 4.19 -5.49
N GLY A 135 -4.46 5.48 -5.25
CA GLY A 135 -3.79 6.25 -4.20
C GLY A 135 -4.03 5.69 -2.80
N THR A 136 -5.23 5.20 -2.52
CA THR A 136 -5.57 4.55 -1.25
C THR A 136 -4.86 3.21 -1.12
N ILE A 137 -4.90 2.35 -2.15
CA ILE A 137 -4.20 1.07 -2.17
C ILE A 137 -2.71 1.28 -1.93
N THR A 138 -2.08 2.13 -2.73
CA THR A 138 -0.65 2.42 -2.64
C THR A 138 -0.30 2.97 -1.26
N GLY A 139 -1.02 3.99 -0.78
CA GLY A 139 -0.76 4.60 0.52
C GLY A 139 -0.93 3.65 1.71
N SER A 140 -1.85 2.68 1.60
CA SER A 140 -2.06 1.66 2.62
C SER A 140 -1.00 0.55 2.59
N MET A 141 -0.44 0.25 1.40
CA MET A 141 0.53 -0.83 1.24
C MET A 141 1.95 -0.42 1.62
N ILE A 142 2.32 0.86 1.45
CA ILE A 142 3.69 1.33 1.66
C ILE A 142 4.25 0.98 3.04
N PRO A 143 3.55 1.17 4.18
CA PRO A 143 4.08 0.80 5.48
C PRO A 143 4.33 -0.72 5.63
N ILE A 144 3.68 -1.53 4.79
CA ILE A 144 3.71 -3.00 4.86
C ILE A 144 4.77 -3.60 3.92
N ILE A 145 5.20 -2.86 2.87
CA ILE A 145 6.13 -3.38 1.84
C ILE A 145 7.42 -3.95 2.45
N GLY A 146 8.00 -3.26 3.42
CA GLY A 146 9.21 -3.73 4.10
C GLY A 146 9.02 -5.06 4.81
N LEU A 147 7.86 -5.25 5.47
CA LEU A 147 7.50 -6.51 6.14
C LEU A 147 7.27 -7.63 5.12
N LEU A 148 6.59 -7.35 4.00
CA LEU A 148 6.38 -8.31 2.92
C LEU A 148 7.70 -8.75 2.31
N ALA A 149 8.63 -7.81 2.07
CA ALA A 149 9.96 -8.12 1.55
C ALA A 149 10.76 -9.01 2.52
N ALA A 150 10.78 -8.66 3.82
CA ALA A 150 11.44 -9.45 4.85
C ALA A 150 10.86 -10.89 4.96
N SER A 151 9.54 -11.01 4.96
CA SER A 151 8.83 -12.29 4.96
C SER A 151 9.13 -13.12 3.71
N GLY A 152 9.16 -12.49 2.53
CA GLY A 152 9.54 -13.13 1.28
C GLY A 152 10.98 -13.62 1.29
N MET A 153 11.93 -12.82 1.80
CA MET A 153 13.33 -13.26 1.95
C MET A 153 13.45 -14.44 2.91
N LEU A 154 12.74 -14.42 4.03
CA LEU A 154 12.75 -15.54 4.98
C LEU A 154 12.24 -16.84 4.33
N LYS A 155 11.14 -16.78 3.56
CA LYS A 155 10.61 -17.91 2.78
C LYS A 155 11.61 -18.38 1.71
N GLY A 156 12.31 -17.45 1.05
CA GLY A 156 13.36 -17.77 0.08
C GLY A 156 14.56 -18.51 0.71
N ILE A 157 15.04 -18.06 1.88
CA ILE A 157 16.08 -18.72 2.65
C ILE A 157 15.61 -20.13 3.06
N LEU A 158 14.38 -20.26 3.56
CA LEU A 158 13.81 -21.53 3.97
C LEU A 158 13.72 -22.53 2.79
N LEU A 159 13.33 -22.05 1.60
CA LEU A 159 13.35 -22.84 0.37
C LEU A 159 14.78 -23.32 0.03
N GLY A 160 15.78 -22.46 0.17
CA GLY A 160 17.19 -22.85 0.01
C GLY A 160 17.62 -23.95 0.98
N LEU A 161 17.23 -23.83 2.26
CA LEU A 161 17.53 -24.83 3.28
C LEU A 161 16.85 -26.16 3.00
N THR A 162 15.64 -26.17 2.44
CA THR A 162 14.96 -27.43 2.07
C THR A 162 15.56 -28.08 0.81
N LYS A 163 15.95 -27.26 -0.19
CA LYS A 163 16.48 -27.79 -1.46
C LYS A 163 17.93 -28.23 -1.39
N TRP A 164 18.76 -27.50 -0.67
CA TRP A 164 20.22 -27.73 -0.61
C TRP A 164 20.74 -28.01 0.79
N GLY A 165 20.03 -27.59 1.84
CA GLY A 165 20.46 -27.75 3.25
C GLY A 165 19.94 -29.02 3.95
N GLY A 166 19.14 -29.86 3.26
CA GLY A 166 18.62 -31.12 3.83
C GLY A 166 17.52 -30.95 4.90
N LEU A 167 16.97 -29.74 5.07
CA LEU A 167 15.87 -29.52 6.02
C LEU A 167 14.57 -30.12 5.44
N SER A 168 14.00 -31.11 6.13
CA SER A 168 12.71 -31.69 5.73
C SER A 168 11.56 -30.72 5.99
N THR A 169 10.59 -30.67 5.07
CA THR A 169 9.34 -29.89 5.23
C THR A 169 8.46 -30.41 6.38
N THR A 170 8.66 -31.62 6.85
CA THR A 170 7.96 -32.22 7.99
C THR A 170 8.66 -31.95 9.33
N ASN A 171 9.80 -31.23 9.30
CA ASN A 171 10.53 -30.90 10.52
C ASN A 171 9.84 -29.72 11.23
N PRO A 172 9.59 -29.77 12.55
CA PRO A 172 9.01 -28.66 13.31
C PRO A 172 9.75 -27.33 13.14
N THR A 173 11.08 -27.38 12.96
CA THR A 173 11.88 -26.18 12.67
C THR A 173 11.43 -25.51 11.36
N TYR A 174 11.17 -26.33 10.32
CA TYR A 174 10.63 -25.82 9.06
C TYR A 174 9.28 -25.16 9.26
N GLU A 175 8.36 -25.81 9.98
CA GLU A 175 7.01 -25.28 10.22
C GLU A 175 7.04 -23.96 10.97
N ILE A 176 7.89 -23.82 12.00
CA ILE A 176 8.04 -22.59 12.77
C ILE A 176 8.55 -21.44 11.88
N ILE A 177 9.64 -21.67 11.14
CA ILE A 177 10.24 -20.66 10.28
C ILE A 177 9.30 -20.31 9.12
N ASN A 178 8.61 -21.29 8.54
CA ASN A 178 7.62 -21.07 7.50
C ASN A 178 6.45 -20.22 8.01
N ALA A 179 5.96 -20.49 9.22
CA ALA A 179 4.91 -19.68 9.84
C ALA A 179 5.36 -18.23 10.07
N MET A 180 6.60 -18.00 10.52
CA MET A 180 7.17 -16.65 10.64
C MET A 180 7.20 -15.91 9.29
N GLY A 181 7.65 -16.60 8.23
CA GLY A 181 7.69 -16.04 6.87
C GLY A 181 6.31 -15.87 6.24
N ASP A 182 5.32 -16.66 6.66
CA ASP A 182 3.96 -16.61 6.13
C ASP A 182 3.05 -15.62 6.86
N ALA A 183 3.34 -15.31 8.12
CA ALA A 183 2.47 -14.52 8.99
C ALA A 183 2.10 -13.17 8.38
N THR A 184 3.05 -12.44 7.78
CA THR A 184 2.76 -11.14 7.15
C THR A 184 1.77 -11.29 6.00
N PHE A 185 1.89 -12.34 5.20
CA PHE A 185 0.98 -12.60 4.08
C PHE A 185 -0.38 -13.08 4.57
N TYR A 186 -0.41 -14.02 5.50
CA TYR A 186 -1.64 -14.60 6.04
C TYR A 186 -2.49 -13.53 6.74
N PHE A 187 -1.86 -12.70 7.58
CA PHE A 187 -2.51 -11.63 8.34
C PHE A 187 -2.59 -10.30 7.56
N LEU A 188 -2.35 -10.31 6.26
CA LEU A 188 -2.42 -9.13 5.41
C LEU A 188 -3.73 -8.34 5.56
N PRO A 189 -4.93 -8.97 5.70
CA PRO A 189 -6.17 -8.23 5.95
C PRO A 189 -6.12 -7.35 7.21
N ILE A 190 -5.49 -7.80 8.28
CA ILE A 190 -5.35 -7.00 9.52
C ILE A 190 -4.44 -5.81 9.26
N LEU A 191 -3.28 -6.06 8.66
CA LEU A 191 -2.27 -5.03 8.41
C LEU A 191 -2.80 -3.96 7.45
N VAL A 192 -3.40 -4.40 6.33
CA VAL A 192 -3.99 -3.48 5.35
C VAL A 192 -5.19 -2.74 5.94
N GLY A 193 -6.03 -3.42 6.72
CA GLY A 193 -7.15 -2.79 7.42
C GLY A 193 -6.70 -1.64 8.31
N PHE A 194 -5.66 -1.89 9.11
CA PHE A 194 -5.08 -0.89 10.00
C PHE A 194 -4.50 0.31 9.22
N THR A 195 -3.67 0.06 8.22
CA THR A 195 -3.02 1.14 7.44
C THR A 195 -3.98 1.88 6.52
N ALA A 196 -4.98 1.19 5.94
CA ALA A 196 -6.03 1.81 5.14
C ALA A 196 -6.92 2.72 6.00
N ALA A 197 -7.25 2.30 7.22
CA ALA A 197 -8.00 3.10 8.16
C ALA A 197 -7.25 4.40 8.53
N GLN A 198 -5.95 4.30 8.83
CA GLN A 198 -5.11 5.48 9.05
C GLN A 198 -5.10 6.42 7.84
N LYS A 199 -5.03 5.85 6.62
CA LYS A 199 -5.02 6.64 5.38
C LYS A 199 -6.34 7.34 5.09
N LEU A 200 -7.46 6.71 5.46
CA LEU A 200 -8.83 7.19 5.18
C LEU A 200 -9.46 7.94 6.37
N GLY A 201 -8.76 8.03 7.50
CA GLY A 201 -9.20 8.78 8.68
C GLY A 201 -10.29 8.08 9.49
N SER A 202 -10.32 6.74 9.50
CA SER A 202 -11.14 5.93 10.42
C SER A 202 -10.29 5.30 11.53
N ASP A 203 -10.93 4.67 12.51
CA ASP A 203 -10.23 4.02 13.62
C ASP A 203 -9.47 2.77 13.14
N PRO A 204 -8.11 2.77 13.21
CA PRO A 204 -7.31 1.65 12.73
C PRO A 204 -7.52 0.36 13.51
N VAL A 205 -7.85 0.46 14.81
CA VAL A 205 -8.05 -0.73 15.66
C VAL A 205 -9.34 -1.42 15.29
N ILE A 206 -10.42 -0.66 15.08
CA ILE A 206 -11.72 -1.20 14.68
C ILE A 206 -11.60 -1.91 13.33
N VAL A 207 -10.99 -1.27 12.34
CA VAL A 207 -10.84 -1.88 11.01
C VAL A 207 -9.87 -3.06 11.06
N GLY A 208 -8.82 -3.01 11.87
CA GLY A 208 -7.93 -4.14 12.11
C GLY A 208 -8.66 -5.35 12.71
N ILE A 209 -9.58 -5.14 13.65
CA ILE A 209 -10.44 -6.20 14.22
C ILE A 209 -11.41 -6.76 13.18
N ILE A 210 -11.94 -5.94 12.27
CA ILE A 210 -12.75 -6.44 11.15
C ILE A 210 -11.88 -7.36 10.26
N GLY A 211 -10.63 -7.00 9.99
CA GLY A 211 -9.67 -7.85 9.30
C GLY A 211 -9.43 -9.19 10.02
N ALA A 212 -9.25 -9.16 11.33
CA ALA A 212 -9.10 -10.35 12.15
C ALA A 212 -10.36 -11.24 12.12
N PHE A 213 -11.55 -10.63 12.15
CA PHE A 213 -12.83 -11.34 12.00
C PHE A 213 -12.90 -12.10 10.66
N LEU A 214 -12.52 -11.47 9.57
CA LEU A 214 -12.61 -12.07 8.23
C LEU A 214 -11.71 -13.30 8.07
N ILE A 215 -10.59 -13.36 8.79
CA ILE A 215 -9.67 -14.51 8.76
C ILE A 215 -9.80 -15.40 9.99
N TYR A 216 -10.84 -15.17 10.81
CA TYR A 216 -11.06 -16.00 11.98
C TYR A 216 -11.21 -17.47 11.60
N PRO A 217 -10.62 -18.43 12.34
CA PRO A 217 -10.55 -19.84 11.92
C PRO A 217 -11.89 -20.44 11.50
N SER A 218 -12.99 -20.15 12.23
CA SER A 218 -14.31 -20.68 11.86
C SER A 218 -14.84 -20.10 10.54
N ILE A 219 -14.55 -18.82 10.22
CA ILE A 219 -14.91 -18.20 8.95
C ILE A 219 -14.10 -18.81 7.81
N ALA A 220 -12.79 -18.99 8.01
CA ALA A 220 -11.92 -19.64 7.04
C ALA A 220 -12.33 -21.11 6.78
N GLN A 221 -12.76 -21.85 7.80
CA GLN A 221 -13.28 -23.19 7.66
C GLN A 221 -14.59 -23.23 6.85
N ILE A 222 -15.53 -22.32 7.09
CA ILE A 222 -16.77 -22.23 6.29
C ILE A 222 -16.41 -21.97 4.83
N ALA A 223 -15.45 -21.08 4.56
CA ALA A 223 -15.03 -20.73 3.22
C ALA A 223 -14.39 -21.91 2.47
N THR A 224 -13.62 -22.78 3.16
CA THR A 224 -12.84 -23.85 2.53
C THR A 224 -13.51 -25.24 2.59
N ALA A 225 -14.18 -25.56 3.70
CA ALA A 225 -14.77 -26.87 3.98
C ALA A 225 -16.30 -26.84 4.16
N GLY A 226 -16.95 -25.70 3.99
CA GLY A 226 -18.39 -25.55 4.10
C GLY A 226 -19.14 -26.42 3.08
N LYS A 227 -20.25 -27.05 3.53
CA LYS A 227 -21.10 -27.82 2.62
C LYS A 227 -21.72 -26.93 1.58
N VAL A 228 -21.39 -27.16 0.31
CA VAL A 228 -22.00 -26.43 -0.82
C VAL A 228 -23.45 -26.85 -0.95
N SER A 229 -24.37 -25.93 -0.68
CA SER A 229 -25.83 -26.15 -0.81
C SER A 229 -26.37 -25.85 -2.20
N GLY A 230 -25.57 -25.19 -3.05
CA GLY A 230 -25.92 -24.77 -4.39
C GLY A 230 -24.89 -23.81 -4.98
N THR A 231 -25.18 -23.29 -6.16
CA THR A 231 -24.38 -22.26 -6.81
C THR A 231 -25.25 -21.07 -7.20
N LEU A 232 -24.78 -19.86 -6.97
CA LEU A 232 -25.41 -18.63 -7.39
C LEU A 232 -24.37 -17.76 -8.12
N LEU A 233 -24.64 -17.38 -9.37
CA LEU A 233 -23.70 -16.60 -10.20
C LEU A 233 -22.29 -17.21 -10.29
N GLY A 234 -22.18 -18.54 -10.30
CA GLY A 234 -20.89 -19.24 -10.35
C GLY A 234 -20.18 -19.36 -8.98
N MET A 235 -20.74 -18.81 -7.90
CA MET A 235 -20.23 -18.92 -6.54
C MET A 235 -20.91 -20.08 -5.80
N SER A 236 -20.13 -20.83 -5.00
CA SER A 236 -20.69 -21.86 -4.12
C SER A 236 -21.40 -21.21 -2.93
N ILE A 237 -22.63 -21.61 -2.66
CA ILE A 237 -23.35 -21.25 -1.44
C ILE A 237 -22.86 -22.22 -0.36
N ASN A 238 -22.07 -21.71 0.59
CA ASN A 238 -21.39 -22.50 1.60
C ASN A 238 -21.81 -22.18 3.04
N ALA A 239 -22.72 -21.22 3.22
CA ALA A 239 -23.25 -20.85 4.53
C ALA A 239 -24.72 -20.45 4.47
N ASN A 240 -25.34 -20.39 5.66
CA ASN A 240 -26.69 -19.87 5.85
C ASN A 240 -26.65 -18.83 6.96
N PHE A 241 -27.09 -17.61 6.67
CA PHE A 241 -27.14 -16.52 7.62
C PHE A 241 -28.58 -16.06 7.83
N PHE A 242 -29.14 -16.35 8.99
CA PHE A 242 -30.55 -16.10 9.33
C PHE A 242 -31.55 -16.65 8.28
N GLY A 243 -31.26 -17.82 7.72
CA GLY A 243 -32.10 -18.44 6.69
C GLY A 243 -31.76 -18.01 5.25
N LEU A 244 -30.92 -17.01 5.05
CA LEU A 244 -30.45 -16.58 3.74
C LEU A 244 -29.23 -17.40 3.30
N PRO A 245 -29.26 -18.02 2.12
CA PRO A 245 -28.11 -18.69 1.57
C PRO A 245 -27.04 -17.67 1.16
N VAL A 246 -25.83 -17.79 1.71
CA VAL A 246 -24.74 -16.85 1.47
C VAL A 246 -23.47 -17.55 1.01
N HIS A 247 -22.63 -16.80 0.27
CA HIS A 247 -21.29 -17.21 -0.08
C HIS A 247 -20.30 -16.52 0.86
N ILE A 248 -19.51 -17.30 1.60
CA ILE A 248 -18.40 -16.80 2.40
C ILE A 248 -17.11 -17.10 1.66
N ALA A 249 -16.40 -16.04 1.27
CA ALA A 249 -15.11 -16.15 0.59
C ALA A 249 -13.98 -16.39 1.59
N ASN A 250 -12.85 -16.94 1.11
CA ASN A 250 -11.62 -16.95 1.89
C ASN A 250 -10.94 -15.59 1.78
N TYR A 251 -10.80 -14.91 2.92
CA TYR A 251 -10.24 -13.56 3.00
C TYR A 251 -8.76 -13.53 3.37
N THR A 252 -8.12 -14.68 3.68
CA THR A 252 -6.68 -14.74 3.92
C THR A 252 -5.92 -14.21 2.72
N TYR A 253 -4.82 -13.51 2.95
CA TYR A 253 -3.99 -12.90 1.88
C TYR A 253 -4.70 -11.79 1.08
N SER A 254 -5.93 -11.39 1.41
CA SER A 254 -6.70 -10.42 0.63
C SER A 254 -6.47 -8.97 1.07
N ILE A 255 -6.58 -8.04 0.12
CA ILE A 255 -6.34 -6.60 0.32
C ILE A 255 -7.64 -5.81 0.14
N PHE A 256 -8.39 -6.08 -0.94
CA PHE A 256 -9.54 -5.27 -1.35
C PHE A 256 -10.68 -5.21 -0.34
N PRO A 257 -11.07 -6.32 0.32
CA PRO A 257 -12.13 -6.28 1.33
C PRO A 257 -11.82 -5.28 2.42
N MET A 258 -10.53 -5.15 2.77
CA MET A 258 -10.09 -4.28 3.86
C MET A 258 -10.01 -2.80 3.48
N ILE A 259 -9.66 -2.50 2.22
CA ILE A 259 -9.71 -1.13 1.71
C ILE A 259 -11.16 -0.63 1.70
N PHE A 260 -12.09 -1.50 1.25
CA PHE A 260 -13.51 -1.18 1.30
C PHE A 260 -14.01 -1.04 2.74
N ALA A 261 -13.61 -1.94 3.65
CA ALA A 261 -13.95 -1.86 5.07
C ALA A 261 -13.50 -0.53 5.68
N ALA A 262 -12.27 -0.13 5.43
CA ALA A 262 -11.72 1.14 5.92
C ALA A 262 -12.47 2.36 5.33
N TRP A 263 -12.79 2.32 4.05
CA TRP A 263 -13.58 3.38 3.40
C TRP A 263 -14.99 3.48 3.99
N MET A 264 -15.65 2.34 4.20
CA MET A 264 -16.98 2.29 4.78
C MET A 264 -16.96 2.74 6.25
N ALA A 265 -15.96 2.30 7.04
CA ALA A 265 -15.75 2.72 8.41
C ALA A 265 -15.57 4.24 8.50
N ALA A 266 -14.74 4.85 7.66
CA ALA A 266 -14.55 6.30 7.61
C ALA A 266 -15.84 7.09 7.33
N LYS A 267 -16.82 6.48 6.67
CA LYS A 267 -18.15 7.10 6.43
C LYS A 267 -19.14 6.83 7.55
N LEU A 268 -19.11 5.62 8.11
CA LEU A 268 -20.05 5.19 9.15
C LEU A 268 -19.70 5.76 10.51
N GLU A 269 -18.44 5.85 10.86
CA GLU A 269 -17.99 6.30 12.19
C GLU A 269 -18.53 7.68 12.57
N PRO A 270 -18.42 8.75 11.75
CA PRO A 270 -19.01 10.05 12.05
C PRO A 270 -20.54 9.99 12.18
N TRP A 271 -21.19 9.21 11.30
CA TRP A 271 -22.65 9.04 11.34
C TRP A 271 -23.11 8.35 12.64
N ILE A 272 -22.45 7.26 13.05
CA ILE A 272 -22.74 6.57 14.32
C ILE A 272 -22.54 7.53 15.51
N LYS A 273 -21.44 8.27 15.52
CA LYS A 273 -21.11 9.23 16.58
C LYS A 273 -22.10 10.40 16.65
N SER A 274 -22.78 10.75 15.55
CA SER A 274 -23.70 11.87 15.53
C SER A 274 -24.97 11.66 16.36
N TRP A 275 -25.48 10.42 16.41
CA TRP A 275 -26.71 10.08 17.16
C TRP A 275 -26.43 9.33 18.47
N MET A 276 -25.22 8.78 18.65
CA MET A 276 -24.85 7.99 19.82
C MET A 276 -24.53 8.91 21.00
N PRO A 277 -25.18 8.72 22.18
CA PRO A 277 -24.85 9.45 23.40
C PRO A 277 -23.39 9.25 23.83
N LEU A 278 -22.75 10.32 24.33
CA LEU A 278 -21.32 10.32 24.69
C LEU A 278 -20.92 9.15 25.60
N VAL A 279 -21.74 8.85 26.60
CA VAL A 279 -21.50 7.77 27.59
C VAL A 279 -21.44 6.39 26.93
N LEU A 280 -22.20 6.19 25.84
CA LEU A 280 -22.31 4.90 25.16
C LEU A 280 -21.30 4.76 23.99
N ARG A 281 -20.71 5.84 23.51
CA ARG A 281 -19.82 5.85 22.32
C ARG A 281 -18.66 4.90 22.45
N MET A 282 -18.05 4.81 23.63
CA MET A 282 -16.85 4.01 23.85
C MET A 282 -17.05 2.51 23.56
N ILE A 283 -18.25 1.99 23.84
CA ILE A 283 -18.56 0.55 23.68
C ILE A 283 -19.45 0.30 22.47
N PHE A 284 -20.49 1.09 22.29
CA PHE A 284 -21.52 0.81 21.29
C PHE A 284 -21.14 1.30 19.90
N SER A 285 -20.32 2.37 19.75
CA SER A 285 -19.87 2.78 18.42
C SER A 285 -19.01 1.71 17.75
N PRO A 286 -17.94 1.18 18.38
CA PRO A 286 -17.19 0.07 17.79
C PRO A 286 -18.05 -1.18 17.53
N LEU A 287 -18.97 -1.51 18.45
CA LEU A 287 -19.86 -2.66 18.28
C LEU A 287 -20.71 -2.55 17.00
N VAL A 288 -21.37 -1.40 16.81
CA VAL A 288 -22.22 -1.16 15.62
C VAL A 288 -21.36 -1.13 14.36
N GLU A 289 -20.19 -0.51 14.44
CA GLU A 289 -19.27 -0.37 13.31
C GLU A 289 -18.71 -1.72 12.87
N ILE A 290 -18.19 -2.53 13.78
CA ILE A 290 -17.68 -3.87 13.48
C ILE A 290 -18.78 -4.73 12.88
N PHE A 291 -20.00 -4.68 13.45
CA PHE A 291 -21.12 -5.47 12.95
C PHE A 291 -21.53 -5.03 11.53
N LEU A 292 -21.78 -3.74 11.31
CA LEU A 292 -22.27 -3.25 10.02
C LEU A 292 -21.22 -3.39 8.93
N VAL A 293 -19.98 -2.98 9.19
CA VAL A 293 -18.89 -3.08 8.19
C VAL A 293 -18.54 -4.54 7.94
N GLY A 294 -18.37 -5.35 9.00
CA GLY A 294 -18.05 -6.76 8.88
C GLY A 294 -19.10 -7.54 8.10
N MET A 295 -20.39 -7.32 8.39
CA MET A 295 -21.49 -7.95 7.67
C MET A 295 -21.54 -7.50 6.19
N THR A 296 -21.35 -6.21 5.93
CA THR A 296 -21.32 -5.71 4.54
C THR A 296 -20.17 -6.33 3.75
N VAL A 297 -18.99 -6.46 4.38
CA VAL A 297 -17.86 -7.11 3.72
C VAL A 297 -18.16 -8.56 3.41
N VAL A 298 -18.70 -9.32 4.35
CA VAL A 298 -18.97 -10.76 4.16
C VAL A 298 -20.12 -10.99 3.16
N LEU A 299 -21.20 -10.23 3.28
CA LEU A 299 -22.43 -10.51 2.51
C LEU A 299 -22.46 -9.85 1.13
N VAL A 300 -21.71 -8.77 0.92
CA VAL A 300 -21.74 -8.00 -0.33
C VAL A 300 -20.37 -7.98 -1.00
N VAL A 301 -19.35 -7.50 -0.31
CA VAL A 301 -18.04 -7.25 -0.93
C VAL A 301 -17.34 -8.56 -1.29
N GLY A 302 -17.37 -9.56 -0.42
CA GLY A 302 -16.79 -10.87 -0.65
C GLY A 302 -17.35 -11.55 -1.89
N PRO A 303 -18.68 -11.72 -2.01
CA PRO A 303 -19.32 -12.24 -3.21
C PRO A 303 -18.95 -11.46 -4.49
N LEU A 304 -18.99 -10.13 -4.44
CA LEU A 304 -18.62 -9.30 -5.61
C LEU A 304 -17.17 -9.52 -6.03
N LEU A 305 -16.25 -9.59 -5.08
CA LEU A 305 -14.84 -9.85 -5.36
C LEU A 305 -14.62 -11.29 -5.88
N THR A 306 -15.39 -12.25 -5.40
CA THR A 306 -15.36 -13.64 -5.91
C THR A 306 -15.80 -13.70 -7.37
N VAL A 307 -16.88 -13.00 -7.74
CA VAL A 307 -17.32 -12.90 -9.15
C VAL A 307 -16.25 -12.21 -10.00
N ALA A 308 -15.71 -11.10 -9.54
CA ALA A 308 -14.66 -10.37 -10.26
C ALA A 308 -13.39 -11.24 -10.46
N SER A 309 -12.96 -11.96 -9.42
CA SER A 309 -11.84 -12.90 -9.50
C SER A 309 -12.14 -14.07 -10.44
N GLY A 310 -13.35 -14.60 -10.41
CA GLY A 310 -13.80 -15.65 -11.34
C GLY A 310 -13.80 -15.19 -12.79
N ALA A 311 -14.27 -13.97 -13.06
CA ALA A 311 -14.22 -13.38 -14.39
C ALA A 311 -12.79 -13.18 -14.89
N LEU A 312 -11.88 -12.70 -14.02
CA LEU A 312 -10.47 -12.57 -14.33
C LEU A 312 -9.82 -13.94 -14.63
N THR A 313 -10.11 -14.94 -13.80
CA THR A 313 -9.65 -16.32 -14.01
C THR A 313 -10.10 -16.86 -15.37
N SER A 314 -11.38 -16.69 -15.71
CA SER A 314 -11.94 -17.12 -17.01
C SER A 314 -11.28 -16.37 -18.17
N GLY A 315 -11.02 -15.08 -18.02
CA GLY A 315 -10.31 -14.27 -19.02
C GLY A 315 -8.87 -14.74 -19.23
N ILE A 316 -8.14 -15.05 -18.16
CA ILE A 316 -6.77 -15.59 -18.23
C ILE A 316 -6.78 -16.96 -18.94
N GLN A 317 -7.71 -17.84 -18.58
CA GLN A 317 -7.82 -19.15 -19.24
C GLN A 317 -8.17 -19.04 -20.73
N ALA A 318 -9.07 -18.12 -21.09
CA ALA A 318 -9.40 -17.84 -22.49
C ALA A 318 -8.15 -17.33 -23.26
N LEU A 319 -7.34 -16.47 -22.65
CA LEU A 319 -6.07 -16.04 -23.23
C LEU A 319 -5.08 -17.20 -23.39
N LEU A 320 -4.94 -18.06 -22.39
CA LEU A 320 -4.03 -19.22 -22.45
C LEU A 320 -4.41 -20.22 -23.54
N ASN A 321 -5.70 -20.27 -23.92
CA ASN A 321 -6.19 -21.10 -25.01
C ASN A 321 -5.86 -20.52 -26.40
N LEU A 322 -5.35 -19.31 -26.50
CA LEU A 322 -4.76 -18.74 -27.72
C LEU A 322 -3.36 -19.35 -27.96
N THR A 323 -2.55 -18.71 -28.76
CA THR A 323 -1.16 -19.16 -28.91
C THR A 323 -0.33 -18.81 -27.67
N PRO A 324 0.53 -19.72 -27.18
CA PRO A 324 1.34 -19.48 -25.95
C PRO A 324 2.21 -18.21 -26.01
N MET A 325 2.64 -17.82 -27.22
CA MET A 325 3.46 -16.64 -27.43
C MET A 325 2.64 -15.35 -27.20
N ILE A 326 1.43 -15.26 -27.73
CA ILE A 326 0.56 -14.08 -27.61
C ILE A 326 0.05 -13.97 -26.17
N SER A 327 -0.45 -15.07 -25.63
CA SER A 327 -0.95 -15.10 -24.25
C SER A 327 0.15 -14.78 -23.25
N GLY A 328 1.36 -15.31 -23.48
CA GLY A 328 2.52 -15.03 -22.65
C GLY A 328 2.87 -13.54 -22.64
N ALA A 329 2.92 -12.90 -23.81
CA ALA A 329 3.21 -11.47 -23.91
C ALA A 329 2.15 -10.60 -23.23
N ILE A 330 0.86 -10.89 -23.43
CA ILE A 330 -0.24 -10.13 -22.82
C ILE A 330 -0.25 -10.33 -21.30
N ILE A 331 -0.20 -11.57 -20.83
CA ILE A 331 -0.26 -11.89 -19.39
C ILE A 331 0.97 -11.31 -18.68
N ALA A 332 2.18 -11.53 -19.20
CA ALA A 332 3.40 -11.00 -18.59
C ALA A 332 3.40 -9.46 -18.54
N GLY A 333 2.94 -8.79 -19.59
CA GLY A 333 2.84 -7.33 -19.65
C GLY A 333 1.81 -6.76 -18.67
N LEU A 334 0.66 -7.42 -18.52
CA LEU A 334 -0.41 -6.98 -17.61
C LEU A 334 -0.20 -7.46 -16.17
N TYR A 335 0.65 -8.46 -15.95
CA TYR A 335 0.80 -9.08 -14.62
C TYR A 335 1.21 -8.08 -13.55
N GLN A 336 2.12 -7.16 -13.87
CA GLN A 336 2.55 -6.13 -12.92
C GLN A 336 1.44 -5.15 -12.57
N VAL A 337 0.52 -4.88 -13.50
CA VAL A 337 -0.68 -4.10 -13.24
C VAL A 337 -1.60 -4.86 -12.28
N LEU A 338 -1.79 -6.17 -12.50
CA LEU A 338 -2.55 -7.03 -11.58
C LEU A 338 -1.93 -7.08 -10.18
N VAL A 339 -0.60 -7.04 -10.09
CA VAL A 339 0.13 -6.98 -8.80
C VAL A 339 -0.18 -5.69 -8.05
N ILE A 340 -0.15 -4.53 -8.73
CA ILE A 340 -0.47 -3.23 -8.11
C ILE A 340 -1.87 -3.23 -7.50
N PHE A 341 -2.84 -3.85 -8.17
CA PHE A 341 -4.21 -3.97 -7.68
C PHE A 341 -4.43 -5.18 -6.74
N GLY A 342 -3.41 -5.99 -6.45
CA GLY A 342 -3.56 -7.21 -5.65
C GLY A 342 -4.36 -8.33 -6.34
N LEU A 343 -4.82 -8.14 -7.58
CA LEU A 343 -5.60 -9.12 -8.36
C LEU A 343 -4.78 -10.35 -8.77
N HIS A 344 -3.46 -10.27 -8.70
CA HIS A 344 -2.56 -11.42 -8.97
C HIS A 344 -2.85 -12.63 -8.07
N TRP A 345 -3.46 -12.45 -6.89
CA TRP A 345 -3.89 -13.55 -6.04
C TRP A 345 -4.95 -14.43 -6.69
N ALA A 346 -5.73 -13.93 -7.63
CA ALA A 346 -6.66 -14.75 -8.42
C ALA A 346 -5.94 -15.73 -9.37
N VAL A 347 -4.68 -15.44 -9.71
CA VAL A 347 -3.85 -16.29 -10.57
C VAL A 347 -3.27 -17.50 -9.80
N ILE A 348 -3.02 -17.35 -8.50
CA ILE A 348 -2.37 -18.37 -7.66
C ILE A 348 -3.15 -19.69 -7.62
N PRO A 349 -4.48 -19.72 -7.42
CA PRO A 349 -5.23 -20.97 -7.46
C PRO A 349 -5.15 -21.69 -8.83
N ILE A 350 -5.10 -20.93 -9.93
CA ILE A 350 -4.95 -21.52 -11.27
C ILE A 350 -3.60 -22.20 -11.40
N ILE A 351 -2.53 -21.53 -10.97
CA ILE A 351 -1.18 -22.11 -10.95
C ILE A 351 -1.15 -23.36 -10.07
N ALA A 352 -1.72 -23.28 -8.87
CA ALA A 352 -1.78 -24.40 -7.94
C ALA A 352 -2.54 -25.61 -8.53
N ALA A 353 -3.68 -25.36 -9.17
CA ALA A 353 -4.45 -26.41 -9.84
C ALA A 353 -3.66 -27.07 -10.98
N GLN A 354 -2.94 -26.27 -11.79
CA GLN A 354 -2.10 -26.81 -12.86
C GLN A 354 -0.93 -27.64 -12.33
N LEU A 355 -0.28 -27.19 -11.24
CA LEU A 355 0.83 -27.92 -10.63
C LEU A 355 0.40 -29.18 -9.85
N SER A 356 -0.86 -29.24 -9.41
CA SER A 356 -1.44 -30.40 -8.71
C SER A 356 -2.05 -31.43 -9.66
N SER A 357 -2.02 -31.20 -10.97
CA SER A 357 -2.52 -32.11 -11.97
C SER A 357 -1.60 -33.32 -12.17
N ALA A 358 -2.09 -34.37 -12.86
CA ALA A 358 -1.30 -35.57 -13.19
C ALA A 358 -0.05 -35.25 -14.05
N HIS A 359 -0.07 -34.13 -14.75
CA HIS A 359 1.07 -33.57 -15.47
C HIS A 359 1.34 -32.17 -14.89
N PRO A 360 2.22 -32.03 -13.88
CA PRO A 360 2.44 -30.79 -13.13
C PRO A 360 3.23 -29.75 -13.96
N GLU A 361 2.62 -29.25 -15.02
CA GLU A 361 3.15 -28.17 -15.85
C GLU A 361 2.26 -26.96 -15.76
N SER A 362 2.85 -25.81 -15.47
CA SER A 362 2.13 -24.53 -15.46
C SER A 362 2.84 -23.51 -16.33
N ILE A 363 2.35 -23.34 -17.55
CA ILE A 363 2.80 -22.27 -18.46
C ILE A 363 2.59 -20.92 -17.79
N LEU A 364 1.47 -20.74 -17.08
CA LEU A 364 1.14 -19.52 -16.36
C LEU A 364 2.18 -19.19 -15.27
N ASN A 365 2.64 -20.20 -14.52
CA ASN A 365 3.70 -20.00 -13.53
C ASN A 365 5.02 -19.56 -14.19
N GLY A 366 5.35 -20.11 -15.35
CA GLY A 366 6.51 -19.69 -16.13
C GLY A 366 6.41 -18.24 -16.59
N ILE A 367 5.27 -17.83 -17.14
CA ILE A 367 4.99 -16.45 -17.59
C ILE A 367 5.13 -15.46 -16.44
N VAL A 368 4.49 -15.76 -15.30
CA VAL A 368 4.53 -14.94 -14.09
C VAL A 368 5.97 -14.81 -13.57
N SER A 369 6.69 -15.93 -13.47
CA SER A 369 8.08 -15.94 -13.00
C SER A 369 9.00 -15.11 -13.88
N ILE A 370 8.86 -15.20 -15.21
CA ILE A 370 9.63 -14.38 -16.16
C ILE A 370 9.33 -12.90 -15.99
N SER A 371 8.06 -12.53 -15.81
CA SER A 371 7.65 -11.14 -15.57
C SER A 371 8.30 -10.57 -14.30
N MET A 372 8.33 -11.35 -13.21
CA MET A 372 8.95 -10.94 -11.94
C MET A 372 10.48 -10.84 -12.07
N ILE A 373 11.13 -11.79 -12.75
CA ILE A 373 12.58 -11.76 -13.00
C ILE A 373 12.96 -10.54 -13.85
N ALA A 374 12.18 -10.24 -14.90
CA ALA A 374 12.40 -9.07 -15.75
C ALA A 374 12.32 -7.75 -14.96
N GLN A 375 11.36 -7.64 -14.02
CA GLN A 375 11.25 -6.50 -13.12
C GLN A 375 12.48 -6.40 -12.19
N GLY A 376 12.91 -7.51 -11.62
CA GLY A 376 14.11 -7.58 -10.78
C GLY A 376 15.38 -7.19 -11.56
N ALA A 377 15.51 -7.66 -12.79
CA ALA A 377 16.62 -7.28 -13.68
C ALA A 377 16.59 -5.78 -14.02
N GLY A 378 15.41 -5.21 -14.25
CA GLY A 378 15.22 -3.77 -14.44
C GLY A 378 15.68 -2.97 -13.22
N ALA A 379 15.27 -3.37 -12.02
CA ALA A 379 15.71 -2.76 -10.78
C ALA A 379 17.23 -2.86 -10.59
N LEU A 380 17.82 -4.03 -10.88
CA LEU A 380 19.26 -4.23 -10.83
C LEU A 380 20.00 -3.33 -11.84
N ALA A 381 19.48 -3.19 -13.05
CA ALA A 381 20.06 -2.30 -14.06
C ALA A 381 20.04 -0.83 -13.61
N VAL A 382 18.97 -0.37 -12.98
CA VAL A 382 18.89 0.96 -12.37
C VAL A 382 19.94 1.09 -11.28
N TRP A 383 20.04 0.13 -10.37
CA TRP A 383 21.03 0.12 -9.29
C TRP A 383 22.47 0.21 -9.80
N VAL A 384 22.81 -0.57 -10.82
CA VAL A 384 24.16 -0.58 -11.44
C VAL A 384 24.45 0.74 -12.14
N LYS A 385 23.47 1.30 -12.87
CA LYS A 385 23.64 2.51 -13.66
C LYS A 385 23.64 3.78 -12.83
N THR A 386 23.02 3.76 -11.68
CA THR A 386 22.89 4.92 -10.78
C THR A 386 24.17 5.13 -9.99
N LYS A 387 25.06 6.01 -10.49
CA LYS A 387 26.35 6.33 -9.84
C LYS A 387 26.25 7.45 -8.81
N HIS A 388 25.33 8.39 -8.97
CA HIS A 388 25.28 9.65 -8.22
C HIS A 388 24.10 9.77 -7.28
N ASN A 389 23.22 8.78 -7.21
CA ASN A 389 22.03 8.85 -6.37
C ASN A 389 21.98 7.69 -5.35
N PRO A 390 22.41 7.93 -4.09
CA PRO A 390 22.44 6.87 -3.06
C PRO A 390 21.03 6.36 -2.67
N ALA A 391 19.97 7.11 -2.96
CA ALA A 391 18.59 6.67 -2.68
C ALA A 391 18.05 5.65 -3.70
N LEU A 392 18.71 5.51 -4.88
CA LEU A 392 18.40 4.50 -5.89
C LEU A 392 19.39 3.33 -5.87
N LYS A 393 20.37 3.35 -4.98
CA LYS A 393 21.32 2.29 -4.64
C LYS A 393 20.91 1.58 -3.37
#